data_1e7045fbeb4ef9db2dbad91c2e34d188
#
_entry.id   1e7045fbeb4ef9db2dbad91c2e34d188
#
_cell.length_a   1.000
_cell.length_b   1.000
_cell.length_c   1.000
_cell.angle_alpha   90.00
_cell.angle_beta   90.00
_cell.angle_gamma   90.00
#
_symmetry.space_group_name_H-M   'P 1'
#
loop_
_entity.id
_entity.type
_entity.pdbx_description
1 polymer ?
#
loop_
_entity_poly.entity_id
_entity_poly.type
_entity_poly.pdbx_seq_one_letter_code
_entity_poly.pdbx_strand_id
1 'polypeptide(L)'
;RRQRQMCIRDRTGNEYPLRVFFYKDQVTVGIDTSGESLHKRGYRQMTSKAPITETLAAALILLTPWKADRILVDPFCGSGTFPIEAAMIAANMAPGMNRSFLSESWTNLIPKKCWYDAIDEATEMVDDTVKVDIQGYDIDGEVIKAARENAERAGVDHMIHFQERPVAQLSHPKKYGFIITNPPYGERIEEKKNLPALYKTIGERFKALDSWSMYLITAYEDAERYIGRKADKNRKIYNGMMKTYYYQFMGPKPPRRKTGDQVEA
;
A
#
# COMPACT_ATOMS: atom_id res chain seq x y z
N ARG A 1 10.41 11.04 23.10
CA ARG A 1 11.18 9.76 22.98
C ARG A 1 12.52 10.11 22.37
N ARG A 2 13.64 9.99 23.13
CA ARG A 2 14.99 10.14 22.56
C ARG A 2 15.48 8.74 22.18
N GLN A 3 15.55 8.46 20.89
CA GLN A 3 16.27 7.31 20.36
C GLN A 3 17.75 7.69 20.26
N ARG A 4 18.61 7.00 20.97
CA ARG A 4 20.06 7.12 20.80
C ARG A 4 20.54 5.90 20.03
N GLN A 5 21.08 6.13 18.84
CA GLN A 5 21.78 5.14 18.07
C GLN A 5 23.26 5.19 18.47
N MET A 6 23.77 4.12 19.02
CA MET A 6 25.19 3.95 19.32
C MET A 6 25.77 3.02 18.27
N CYS A 7 26.61 3.55 17.39
CA CYS A 7 27.35 2.76 16.40
C CYS A 7 28.78 2.62 16.91
N ILE A 8 29.22 1.40 17.16
CA ILE A 8 30.64 1.07 17.26
C ILE A 8 31.06 0.70 15.85
N ARG A 9 31.87 1.56 15.22
CA ARG A 9 32.42 1.34 13.88
C ARG A 9 33.81 0.75 14.01
N ASP A 10 33.98 -0.48 13.55
CA ASP A 10 35.27 -0.94 13.10
C ASP A 10 35.47 -0.48 11.65
N ARG A 11 36.64 0.07 11.33
CA ARG A 11 36.91 0.69 10.04
C ARG A 11 37.05 -0.30 8.87
N THR A 12 37.10 -1.60 9.15
CA THR A 12 37.40 -2.65 8.17
C THR A 12 36.46 -3.85 8.17
N GLY A 13 35.42 -3.87 9.00
CA GLY A 13 34.50 -5.00 9.16
C GLY A 13 33.04 -4.67 8.87
N ASN A 14 32.17 -5.68 9.02
CA ASN A 14 30.73 -5.54 8.87
C ASN A 14 30.11 -4.62 9.93
N GLU A 15 29.07 -3.89 9.60
CA GLU A 15 28.33 -3.05 10.56
C GLU A 15 27.28 -3.90 11.30
N TYR A 16 27.26 -3.78 12.65
CA TYR A 16 26.28 -4.43 13.54
C TYR A 16 25.56 -3.37 14.37
N PRO A 17 24.56 -2.66 13.82
CA PRO A 17 23.89 -1.55 14.51
C PRO A 17 23.08 -2.07 15.69
N LEU A 18 23.34 -1.54 16.88
CA LEU A 18 22.57 -1.80 18.07
C LEU A 18 21.53 -0.68 18.29
N ARG A 19 20.29 -1.06 18.51
CA ARG A 19 19.19 -0.15 18.88
C ARG A 19 18.82 -0.36 20.34
N VAL A 20 18.84 0.73 21.11
CA VAL A 20 18.51 0.71 22.52
C VAL A 20 17.29 1.56 22.77
N PHE A 21 16.24 0.97 23.31
CA PHE A 21 14.97 1.65 23.64
C PHE A 21 14.78 1.68 25.16
N PHE A 22 14.47 2.86 25.68
CA PHE A 22 14.10 3.05 27.08
C PHE A 22 12.61 3.40 27.16
N TYR A 23 11.85 2.60 27.88
CA TYR A 23 10.44 2.84 28.11
C TYR A 23 9.99 2.30 29.47
N LYS A 24 9.44 3.16 30.33
CA LYS A 24 8.96 2.78 31.68
C LYS A 24 9.95 1.93 32.46
N ASP A 25 11.18 2.42 32.63
CA ASP A 25 12.29 1.78 33.31
C ASP A 25 12.75 0.43 32.75
N GLN A 26 12.23 0.08 31.56
CA GLN A 26 12.68 -1.09 30.81
C GLN A 26 13.63 -0.68 29.69
N VAL A 27 14.68 -1.45 29.51
CA VAL A 27 15.65 -1.32 28.42
C VAL A 27 15.48 -2.49 27.47
N THR A 28 15.20 -2.19 26.20
CA THR A 28 15.23 -3.19 25.14
C THR A 28 16.45 -2.95 24.25
N VAL A 29 17.31 -3.96 24.11
CA VAL A 29 18.45 -3.93 23.20
C VAL A 29 18.18 -4.86 22.05
N GLY A 30 18.32 -4.36 20.82
CA GLY A 30 18.13 -5.13 19.58
C GLY A 30 19.26 -4.89 18.59
N ILE A 31 19.52 -5.86 17.76
CA ILE A 31 20.40 -5.74 16.60
C ILE A 31 19.53 -5.39 15.37
N ASP A 32 19.96 -4.40 14.56
CA ASP A 32 19.28 -4.07 13.32
C ASP A 32 19.84 -4.95 12.18
N THR A 33 19.07 -5.92 11.77
CA THR A 33 19.42 -6.86 10.68
C THR A 33 19.02 -6.33 9.31
N SER A 34 18.11 -5.36 9.26
CA SER A 34 17.50 -4.89 8.01
C SER A 34 18.33 -3.83 7.29
N GLY A 35 18.96 -2.92 8.04
CA GLY A 35 19.64 -1.74 7.49
C GLY A 35 18.67 -0.67 7.04
N GLU A 36 18.41 -0.56 5.74
CA GLU A 36 17.40 0.36 5.23
C GLU A 36 15.99 0.00 5.73
N SER A 37 15.15 1.04 5.90
CA SER A 37 13.77 0.85 6.38
C SER A 37 12.99 -0.11 5.48
N LEU A 38 12.20 -1.03 6.06
CA LEU A 38 11.48 -2.09 5.35
C LEU A 38 10.44 -1.59 4.33
N HIS A 39 9.99 -0.33 4.44
CA HIS A 39 9.12 0.25 3.43
C HIS A 39 9.83 0.47 2.09
N LYS A 40 11.14 0.60 2.06
CA LYS A 40 11.92 0.69 0.81
C LYS A 40 12.01 -0.70 0.18
N ARG A 41 11.03 -1.01 -0.68
CA ARG A 41 10.92 -2.30 -1.38
C ARG A 41 11.89 -2.44 -2.56
N GLY A 42 12.52 -1.36 -2.99
CA GLY A 42 13.43 -1.33 -4.14
C GLY A 42 12.79 -0.87 -5.46
N TYR A 43 11.48 -0.95 -5.61
CA TYR A 43 10.83 -0.58 -6.87
C TYR A 43 10.63 0.93 -7.06
N ARG A 44 10.51 1.71 -5.98
CA ARG A 44 10.27 3.15 -6.07
C ARG A 44 11.56 3.92 -6.25
N GLN A 45 11.77 4.50 -7.42
CA GLN A 45 12.92 5.39 -7.71
C GLN A 45 12.51 6.85 -7.83
N MET A 46 11.29 7.12 -8.32
CA MET A 46 10.79 8.49 -8.51
C MET A 46 9.73 8.78 -7.43
N THR A 47 9.96 9.82 -6.65
CA THR A 47 9.00 10.26 -5.63
C THR A 47 8.30 11.52 -6.10
N SER A 48 6.99 11.44 -6.28
CA SER A 48 6.12 12.60 -6.15
C SER A 48 6.02 12.99 -4.66
N LYS A 49 5.48 14.18 -4.38
CA LYS A 49 5.32 14.72 -3.02
C LYS A 49 4.84 13.66 -2.01
N ALA A 50 5.64 13.40 -0.97
CA ALA A 50 5.35 12.60 0.23
C ALA A 50 4.33 11.44 0.06
N PRO A 51 4.66 10.41 -0.74
CA PRO A 51 3.74 9.30 -0.94
C PRO A 51 3.57 8.50 0.36
N ILE A 52 2.43 7.79 0.48
CA ILE A 52 2.27 6.80 1.54
C ILE A 52 3.40 5.76 1.48
N THR A 53 3.90 5.34 2.66
CA THR A 53 4.92 4.29 2.69
C THR A 53 4.35 2.94 2.27
N GLU A 54 5.14 2.13 1.61
CA GLU A 54 4.75 0.83 1.07
C GLU A 54 4.23 -0.11 2.16
N THR A 55 4.92 -0.17 3.31
CA THR A 55 4.49 -0.98 4.46
C THR A 55 3.13 -0.55 5.00
N LEU A 56 2.84 0.76 5.01
CA LEU A 56 1.55 1.26 5.45
C LEU A 56 0.48 0.93 4.42
N ALA A 57 0.74 1.12 3.13
CA ALA A 57 -0.19 0.77 2.06
C ALA A 57 -0.56 -0.72 2.10
N ALA A 58 0.43 -1.62 2.20
CA ALA A 58 0.21 -3.05 2.35
C ALA A 58 -0.64 -3.37 3.58
N ALA A 59 -0.33 -2.78 4.73
CA ALA A 59 -1.10 -2.97 5.97
C ALA A 59 -2.57 -2.51 5.82
N LEU A 60 -2.80 -1.38 5.13
CA LEU A 60 -4.15 -0.86 4.89
C LEU A 60 -4.94 -1.78 3.94
N ILE A 61 -4.31 -2.35 2.92
CA ILE A 61 -4.94 -3.35 2.04
C ILE A 61 -5.34 -4.59 2.85
N LEU A 62 -4.43 -5.13 3.64
CA LEU A 62 -4.66 -6.32 4.50
C LEU A 62 -5.74 -6.09 5.58
N LEU A 63 -6.01 -4.84 5.97
CA LEU A 63 -7.12 -4.48 6.86
C LEU A 63 -8.48 -4.48 6.17
N THR A 64 -8.53 -4.62 4.85
CA THR A 64 -9.77 -4.75 4.06
C THR A 64 -10.11 -6.22 3.82
N PRO A 65 -11.36 -6.55 3.49
CA PRO A 65 -11.74 -7.88 3.03
C PRO A 65 -11.49 -8.09 1.52
N TRP A 66 -10.70 -7.22 0.87
CA TRP A 66 -10.35 -7.37 -0.54
C TRP A 66 -9.55 -8.65 -0.78
N LYS A 67 -9.81 -9.29 -1.90
CA LYS A 67 -9.08 -10.45 -2.42
C LYS A 67 -8.93 -10.33 -3.94
N ALA A 68 -8.01 -11.09 -4.51
CA ALA A 68 -7.64 -11.06 -5.92
C ALA A 68 -8.81 -11.29 -6.90
N ASP A 69 -9.86 -11.99 -6.49
CA ASP A 69 -11.07 -12.25 -7.29
C ASP A 69 -11.98 -11.01 -7.44
N ARG A 70 -11.64 -9.88 -6.81
CA ARG A 70 -12.44 -8.67 -6.80
C ARG A 70 -11.64 -7.47 -7.31
N ILE A 71 -12.29 -6.64 -8.12
CA ILE A 71 -11.66 -5.42 -8.62
C ILE A 71 -11.27 -4.49 -7.48
N LEU A 72 -10.06 -3.90 -7.60
CA LEU A 72 -9.55 -2.82 -6.76
C LEU A 72 -9.24 -1.62 -7.62
N VAL A 73 -9.69 -0.44 -7.22
CA VAL A 73 -9.40 0.84 -7.88
C VAL A 73 -8.81 1.82 -6.88
N ASP A 74 -7.71 2.45 -7.25
CA ASP A 74 -7.17 3.64 -6.57
C ASP A 74 -7.29 4.86 -7.50
N PRO A 75 -8.29 5.75 -7.29
CA PRO A 75 -8.50 6.92 -8.14
C PRO A 75 -7.56 8.10 -7.85
N PHE A 76 -6.60 7.95 -6.93
CA PHE A 76 -5.54 8.89 -6.60
C PHE A 76 -4.23 8.13 -6.40
N CYS A 77 -3.88 7.29 -7.38
CA CYS A 77 -2.82 6.29 -7.20
C CYS A 77 -1.42 6.90 -7.06
N GLY A 78 -1.23 8.16 -7.46
CA GLY A 78 0.07 8.78 -7.43
C GLY A 78 1.09 7.91 -8.16
N SER A 79 2.23 7.64 -7.53
CA SER A 79 3.28 6.77 -8.05
C SER A 79 2.96 5.26 -7.98
N GLY A 80 1.70 4.87 -7.75
CA GLY A 80 1.20 3.50 -7.86
C GLY A 80 1.31 2.65 -6.59
N THR A 81 1.52 3.23 -5.41
CA THR A 81 1.82 2.45 -4.19
C THR A 81 0.73 1.43 -3.83
N PHE A 82 -0.54 1.83 -3.73
CA PHE A 82 -1.63 0.90 -3.42
C PHE A 82 -1.82 -0.17 -4.51
N PRO A 83 -1.90 0.17 -5.82
CA PRO A 83 -2.00 -0.83 -6.87
C PRO A 83 -0.85 -1.84 -6.89
N ILE A 84 0.40 -1.37 -6.71
CA ILE A 84 1.59 -2.24 -6.71
C ILE A 84 1.59 -3.18 -5.51
N GLU A 85 1.38 -2.67 -4.28
CA GLU A 85 1.33 -3.51 -3.08
C GLU A 85 0.14 -4.50 -3.15
N ALA A 86 -1.00 -4.11 -3.74
CA ALA A 86 -2.12 -5.02 -3.94
C ALA A 86 -1.78 -6.15 -4.92
N ALA A 87 -1.09 -5.85 -6.02
CA ALA A 87 -0.65 -6.85 -6.99
C ALA A 87 0.36 -7.82 -6.36
N MET A 88 1.36 -7.31 -5.62
CA MET A 88 2.33 -8.15 -4.90
C MET A 88 1.64 -9.06 -3.87
N ILE A 89 0.67 -8.55 -3.11
CA ILE A 89 -0.12 -9.36 -2.16
C ILE A 89 -0.93 -10.43 -2.90
N ALA A 90 -1.56 -10.09 -4.02
CA ALA A 90 -2.35 -11.02 -4.81
C ALA A 90 -1.50 -12.16 -5.38
N ALA A 91 -0.30 -11.85 -5.87
CA ALA A 91 0.67 -12.81 -6.40
C ALA A 91 1.48 -13.53 -5.32
N ASN A 92 1.19 -13.31 -4.04
CA ASN A 92 1.96 -13.86 -2.90
C ASN A 92 3.47 -13.56 -2.98
N MET A 93 3.84 -12.39 -3.53
CA MET A 93 5.24 -11.96 -3.65
C MET A 93 5.78 -11.46 -2.32
N ALA A 94 6.92 -12.00 -1.90
CA ALA A 94 7.59 -11.53 -0.70
C ALA A 94 8.13 -10.09 -0.90
N PRO A 95 7.80 -9.14 0.00
CA PRO A 95 8.14 -7.72 -0.20
C PRO A 95 9.64 -7.41 -0.08
N GLY A 96 10.45 -8.36 0.31
CA GLY A 96 11.91 -8.24 0.48
C GLY A 96 12.74 -8.64 -0.75
N MET A 97 12.13 -9.19 -1.81
CA MET A 97 12.87 -9.78 -2.93
C MET A 97 13.69 -8.78 -3.76
N ASN A 98 13.23 -7.53 -3.85
CA ASN A 98 13.89 -6.48 -4.66
C ASN A 98 14.75 -5.53 -3.82
N ARG A 99 15.20 -5.97 -2.64
CA ARG A 99 16.07 -5.17 -1.75
C ARG A 99 17.13 -6.04 -1.12
N SER A 100 18.22 -5.43 -0.64
CA SER A 100 19.21 -6.07 0.20
C SER A 100 18.94 -5.83 1.69
N PHE A 101 19.49 -6.69 2.53
CA PHE A 101 19.48 -6.58 3.98
C PHE A 101 20.89 -6.45 4.52
N LEU A 102 21.09 -5.65 5.57
CA LEU A 102 22.40 -5.43 6.15
C LEU A 102 23.05 -6.75 6.62
N SER A 103 22.23 -7.66 7.15
CA SER A 103 22.70 -8.96 7.63
C SER A 103 23.17 -9.94 6.54
N GLU A 104 22.92 -9.65 5.27
CA GLU A 104 23.52 -10.42 4.15
C GLU A 104 25.05 -10.33 4.13
N SER A 105 25.60 -9.20 4.62
CA SER A 105 27.05 -9.01 4.74
C SER A 105 27.69 -9.79 5.90
N TRP A 106 26.89 -10.32 6.83
CA TRP A 106 27.38 -10.99 8.05
C TRP A 106 27.74 -12.46 7.81
N THR A 107 28.59 -12.72 6.83
CA THR A 107 28.94 -14.08 6.36
C THR A 107 29.61 -14.94 7.41
N ASN A 108 30.14 -14.33 8.50
CA ASN A 108 30.69 -15.01 9.67
C ASN A 108 29.60 -15.53 10.63
N LEU A 109 28.38 -14.99 10.57
CA LEU A 109 27.23 -15.38 11.42
C LEU A 109 26.17 -16.13 10.62
N ILE A 110 25.92 -15.70 9.39
CA ILE A 110 24.86 -16.23 8.53
C ILE A 110 25.50 -16.71 7.22
N PRO A 111 25.50 -18.02 6.97
CA PRO A 111 25.99 -18.55 5.70
C PRO A 111 25.20 -17.98 4.52
N LYS A 112 25.86 -17.61 3.42
CA LYS A 112 25.23 -17.12 2.21
C LYS A 112 24.13 -18.06 1.68
N LYS A 113 24.32 -19.37 1.88
CA LYS A 113 23.34 -20.38 1.50
C LYS A 113 21.96 -20.12 2.10
N CYS A 114 21.87 -19.66 3.36
CA CYS A 114 20.57 -19.35 3.99
C CYS A 114 19.80 -18.26 3.25
N TRP A 115 20.50 -17.29 2.66
CA TRP A 115 19.90 -16.23 1.85
C TRP A 115 19.40 -16.78 0.51
N TYR A 116 20.20 -17.60 -0.16
CA TYR A 116 19.79 -18.24 -1.43
C TYR A 116 18.57 -19.15 -1.21
N ASP A 117 18.61 -20.01 -0.21
CA ASP A 117 17.51 -20.92 0.13
C ASP A 117 16.21 -20.11 0.42
N ALA A 118 16.31 -18.99 1.14
CA ALA A 118 15.15 -18.14 1.44
C ALA A 118 14.61 -17.40 0.20
N ILE A 119 15.47 -16.97 -0.72
CA ILE A 119 15.08 -16.35 -1.98
C ILE A 119 14.41 -17.39 -2.90
N ASP A 120 14.98 -18.59 -2.99
CA ASP A 120 14.44 -19.69 -3.79
C ASP A 120 13.05 -20.07 -3.27
N GLU A 121 12.89 -20.27 -1.95
CA GLU A 121 11.58 -20.53 -1.31
C GLU A 121 10.58 -19.43 -1.61
N ALA A 122 10.96 -18.14 -1.45
CA ALA A 122 10.09 -17.01 -1.71
C ALA A 122 9.69 -16.93 -3.19
N THR A 123 10.58 -17.31 -4.10
CA THR A 123 10.32 -17.34 -5.55
C THR A 123 9.35 -18.45 -5.92
N GLU A 124 9.50 -19.63 -5.35
CA GLU A 124 8.59 -20.77 -5.56
C GLU A 124 7.17 -20.50 -5.02
N MET A 125 7.03 -19.61 -4.04
CA MET A 125 5.74 -19.25 -3.48
C MET A 125 4.97 -18.21 -4.30
N VAL A 126 5.58 -17.59 -5.32
CA VAL A 126 4.92 -16.61 -6.18
C VAL A 126 3.87 -17.30 -7.05
N ASP A 127 2.64 -16.79 -7.02
CA ASP A 127 1.56 -17.21 -7.93
C ASP A 127 1.50 -16.25 -9.13
N ASP A 128 2.16 -16.62 -10.21
CA ASP A 128 2.17 -15.91 -11.50
C ASP A 128 0.91 -16.16 -12.34
N THR A 129 0.07 -17.11 -11.91
CA THR A 129 -1.18 -17.46 -12.60
C THR A 129 -2.40 -16.69 -12.10
N VAL A 130 -2.25 -15.98 -10.98
CA VAL A 130 -3.35 -15.25 -10.35
C VAL A 130 -3.92 -14.18 -11.29
N LYS A 131 -5.23 -14.23 -11.49
CA LYS A 131 -5.95 -13.24 -12.30
C LYS A 131 -6.54 -12.18 -11.38
N VAL A 132 -6.11 -10.94 -11.60
CA VAL A 132 -6.57 -9.78 -10.82
C VAL A 132 -7.13 -8.69 -11.74
N ASP A 133 -7.93 -7.80 -11.17
CA ASP A 133 -8.34 -6.56 -11.80
C ASP A 133 -7.99 -5.42 -10.85
N ILE A 134 -6.82 -4.84 -11.06
CA ILE A 134 -6.31 -3.73 -10.27
C ILE A 134 -6.13 -2.53 -11.18
N GLN A 135 -6.70 -1.39 -10.80
CA GLN A 135 -6.67 -0.18 -11.60
C GLN A 135 -6.19 1.01 -10.76
N GLY A 136 -5.26 1.77 -11.31
CA GLY A 136 -4.73 2.99 -10.73
C GLY A 136 -5.03 4.18 -11.63
N TYR A 137 -5.65 5.23 -11.08
CA TYR A 137 -5.93 6.47 -11.79
C TYR A 137 -5.32 7.66 -11.07
N ASP A 138 -4.90 8.63 -11.83
CA ASP A 138 -4.52 9.96 -11.36
C ASP A 138 -4.83 10.99 -12.43
N ILE A 139 -4.98 12.25 -12.06
CA ILE A 139 -5.20 13.36 -12.99
C ILE A 139 -3.90 13.79 -13.68
N ASP A 140 -2.76 13.44 -13.11
CA ASP A 140 -1.43 13.82 -13.57
C ASP A 140 -0.78 12.68 -14.38
N GLY A 141 -0.63 12.89 -15.69
CA GLY A 141 -0.05 11.92 -16.60
C GLY A 141 1.42 11.57 -16.30
N GLU A 142 2.21 12.52 -15.80
CA GLU A 142 3.60 12.24 -15.42
C GLU A 142 3.68 11.31 -14.21
N VAL A 143 2.76 11.47 -13.26
CA VAL A 143 2.67 10.57 -12.11
C VAL A 143 2.23 9.16 -12.54
N ILE A 144 1.32 9.05 -13.50
CA ILE A 144 0.91 7.77 -14.10
C ILE A 144 2.07 7.06 -14.81
N LYS A 145 2.93 7.83 -15.52
CA LYS A 145 4.14 7.29 -16.12
C LYS A 145 5.08 6.71 -15.05
N ALA A 146 5.33 7.47 -13.98
CA ALA A 146 6.13 6.99 -12.84
C ALA A 146 5.51 5.75 -12.18
N ALA A 147 4.18 5.66 -12.08
CA ALA A 147 3.49 4.49 -11.54
C ALA A 147 3.73 3.22 -12.39
N ARG A 148 3.68 3.33 -13.71
CA ARG A 148 3.99 2.23 -14.64
C ARG A 148 5.43 1.75 -14.48
N GLU A 149 6.39 2.68 -14.47
CA GLU A 149 7.81 2.35 -14.28
C GLU A 149 8.09 1.69 -12.92
N ASN A 150 7.40 2.11 -11.86
CA ASN A 150 7.50 1.49 -10.54
C ASN A 150 6.89 0.07 -10.55
N ALA A 151 5.76 -0.14 -11.23
CA ALA A 151 5.13 -1.46 -11.36
C ALA A 151 6.00 -2.43 -12.18
N GLU A 152 6.64 -1.95 -13.25
CA GLU A 152 7.61 -2.72 -14.03
C GLU A 152 8.80 -3.17 -13.16
N ARG A 153 9.38 -2.25 -12.36
CA ARG A 153 10.47 -2.60 -11.43
C ARG A 153 10.04 -3.57 -10.33
N ALA A 154 8.76 -3.51 -9.93
CA ALA A 154 8.18 -4.46 -9.00
C ALA A 154 7.83 -5.81 -9.64
N GLY A 155 7.86 -5.92 -10.99
CA GLY A 155 7.49 -7.11 -11.73
C GLY A 155 6.00 -7.41 -11.78
N VAL A 156 5.14 -6.38 -11.57
CA VAL A 156 3.67 -6.52 -11.49
C VAL A 156 2.91 -5.62 -12.47
N ASP A 157 3.58 -5.00 -13.42
CA ASP A 157 3.00 -4.10 -14.42
C ASP A 157 1.88 -4.76 -15.23
N HIS A 158 2.03 -6.03 -15.59
CA HIS A 158 1.04 -6.83 -16.31
C HIS A 158 -0.25 -7.09 -15.53
N MET A 159 -0.23 -6.87 -14.21
CA MET A 159 -1.38 -7.08 -13.30
C MET A 159 -2.19 -5.80 -13.07
N ILE A 160 -1.69 -4.63 -13.51
CA ILE A 160 -2.24 -3.32 -13.13
C ILE A 160 -2.53 -2.48 -14.36
N HIS A 161 -3.75 -1.94 -14.42
CA HIS A 161 -4.11 -0.95 -15.44
C HIS A 161 -3.95 0.47 -14.88
N PHE A 162 -2.97 1.23 -15.38
CA PHE A 162 -2.77 2.64 -15.03
C PHE A 162 -3.28 3.56 -16.14
N GLN A 163 -4.08 4.57 -15.75
CA GLN A 163 -4.65 5.53 -16.69
C GLN A 163 -4.69 6.94 -16.10
N GLU A 164 -4.31 7.94 -16.91
CA GLU A 164 -4.61 9.35 -16.61
C GLU A 164 -6.13 9.54 -16.67
N ARG A 165 -6.73 9.78 -15.51
CA ARG A 165 -8.19 9.89 -15.39
C ARG A 165 -8.57 10.63 -14.11
N PRO A 166 -9.28 11.77 -14.20
CA PRO A 166 -9.76 12.47 -13.00
C PRO A 166 -10.84 11.67 -12.28
N VAL A 167 -10.88 11.76 -10.95
CA VAL A 167 -11.86 11.06 -10.10
C VAL A 167 -13.31 11.38 -10.48
N ALA A 168 -13.58 12.57 -11.04
CA ALA A 168 -14.91 12.95 -11.54
C ALA A 168 -15.44 12.02 -12.63
N GLN A 169 -14.57 11.30 -13.33
CA GLN A 169 -14.93 10.33 -14.36
C GLN A 169 -14.96 8.88 -13.85
N LEU A 170 -14.75 8.68 -12.54
CA LEU A 170 -14.75 7.33 -11.96
C LEU A 170 -16.12 6.67 -12.16
N SER A 171 -16.12 5.56 -12.89
CA SER A 171 -17.26 4.70 -13.14
C SER A 171 -16.79 3.30 -13.46
N HIS A 172 -17.53 2.29 -13.07
CA HIS A 172 -17.19 0.90 -13.38
C HIS A 172 -18.43 0.01 -13.45
N PRO A 173 -18.54 -0.91 -14.44
CA PRO A 173 -19.71 -1.79 -14.58
C PRO A 173 -19.71 -2.96 -13.59
N LYS A 174 -18.55 -3.39 -13.08
CA LYS A 174 -18.45 -4.49 -12.10
C LYS A 174 -19.06 -4.07 -10.77
N LYS A 175 -19.71 -5.06 -10.10
CA LYS A 175 -20.27 -4.91 -8.76
C LYS A 175 -19.29 -5.42 -7.70
N TYR A 176 -19.52 -5.03 -6.45
CA TYR A 176 -18.76 -5.48 -5.28
C TYR A 176 -17.27 -5.16 -5.32
N GLY A 177 -16.87 -4.10 -6.03
CA GLY A 177 -15.49 -3.64 -6.10
C GLY A 177 -15.01 -2.92 -4.84
N PHE A 178 -13.73 -2.58 -4.85
CA PHE A 178 -13.06 -1.86 -3.78
C PHE A 178 -12.40 -0.59 -4.31
N ILE A 179 -12.63 0.51 -3.61
CA ILE A 179 -11.77 1.69 -3.68
C ILE A 179 -10.86 1.65 -2.45
N ILE A 180 -9.54 1.68 -2.66
CA ILE A 180 -8.55 1.83 -1.59
C ILE A 180 -7.63 2.96 -2.00
N THR A 181 -7.63 4.08 -1.25
CA THR A 181 -7.04 5.31 -1.78
C THR A 181 -6.53 6.26 -0.70
N ASN A 182 -5.57 7.12 -1.11
CA ASN A 182 -4.99 8.20 -0.33
C ASN A 182 -5.15 9.53 -1.10
N PRO A 183 -6.34 10.15 -1.10
CA PRO A 183 -6.56 11.40 -1.80
C PRO A 183 -5.81 12.55 -1.15
N PRO A 184 -5.62 13.70 -1.85
CA PRO A 184 -5.06 14.90 -1.27
C PRO A 184 -5.86 15.35 -0.03
N TYR A 185 -5.16 15.78 1.01
CA TYR A 185 -5.77 16.31 2.25
C TYR A 185 -5.29 17.73 2.60
N GLY A 186 -4.72 18.43 1.62
CA GLY A 186 -4.45 19.86 1.71
C GLY A 186 -3.22 20.21 2.56
N GLU A 187 -2.05 19.84 2.08
CA GLU A 187 -0.79 20.28 2.69
C GLU A 187 -0.54 21.78 2.49
N ARG A 188 -1.10 22.37 1.42
CA ARG A 188 -0.99 23.78 1.09
C ARG A 188 -2.32 24.51 1.32
N ILE A 189 -2.27 25.79 1.67
CA ILE A 189 -3.45 26.63 1.95
C ILE A 189 -4.41 26.68 0.73
N GLU A 190 -3.86 26.77 -0.48
CA GLU A 190 -4.64 26.80 -1.73
C GLU A 190 -5.36 25.45 -1.99
N GLU A 191 -4.72 24.34 -1.69
CA GLU A 191 -5.29 22.99 -1.81
C GLU A 191 -6.48 22.81 -0.86
N LYS A 192 -6.38 23.37 0.38
CA LYS A 192 -7.45 23.26 1.40
C LYS A 192 -8.80 23.82 0.93
N LYS A 193 -8.80 24.87 0.11
CA LYS A 193 -10.04 25.48 -0.41
C LYS A 193 -10.78 24.55 -1.35
N ASN A 194 -10.08 23.66 -2.05
CA ASN A 194 -10.64 22.75 -3.04
C ASN A 194 -11.08 21.40 -2.44
N LEU A 195 -10.65 21.08 -1.21
CA LEU A 195 -10.96 19.80 -0.55
C LEU A 195 -12.48 19.54 -0.44
N PRO A 196 -13.34 20.50 -0.03
CA PRO A 196 -14.77 20.27 0.04
C PRO A 196 -15.37 19.76 -1.27
N ALA A 197 -15.02 20.38 -2.39
CA ALA A 197 -15.50 20.00 -3.72
C ALA A 197 -14.94 18.63 -4.14
N LEU A 198 -13.66 18.35 -3.87
CA LEU A 198 -13.02 17.08 -4.16
C LEU A 198 -13.70 15.93 -3.42
N TYR A 199 -13.87 16.05 -2.09
CA TYR A 199 -14.47 15.00 -1.27
C TYR A 199 -15.96 14.81 -1.57
N LYS A 200 -16.67 15.86 -1.98
CA LYS A 200 -18.04 15.76 -2.51
C LYS A 200 -18.06 14.93 -3.79
N THR A 201 -17.15 15.19 -4.73
CA THR A 201 -17.02 14.42 -5.97
C THR A 201 -16.71 12.95 -5.68
N ILE A 202 -15.79 12.67 -4.74
CA ILE A 202 -15.49 11.29 -4.30
C ILE A 202 -16.78 10.62 -3.81
N GLY A 203 -17.55 11.28 -2.95
CA GLY A 203 -18.81 10.75 -2.42
C GLY A 203 -19.85 10.47 -3.51
N GLU A 204 -20.02 11.39 -4.46
CA GLU A 204 -20.94 11.24 -5.59
C GLU A 204 -20.55 10.05 -6.49
N ARG A 205 -19.26 9.91 -6.81
CA ARG A 205 -18.75 8.79 -7.61
C ARG A 205 -18.86 7.46 -6.87
N PHE A 206 -18.54 7.42 -5.59
CA PHE A 206 -18.70 6.22 -4.76
C PHE A 206 -20.18 5.79 -4.68
N LYS A 207 -21.11 6.73 -4.49
CA LYS A 207 -22.54 6.44 -4.47
C LYS A 207 -23.06 5.86 -5.79
N ALA A 208 -22.47 6.25 -6.92
CA ALA A 208 -22.84 5.74 -8.25
C ALA A 208 -22.31 4.33 -8.54
N LEU A 209 -21.35 3.83 -7.75
CA LEU A 209 -20.78 2.48 -7.89
C LEU A 209 -21.65 1.48 -7.11
N ASP A 210 -22.32 0.58 -7.84
CA ASP A 210 -23.22 -0.41 -7.23
C ASP A 210 -22.46 -1.43 -6.39
N SER A 211 -22.81 -1.52 -5.11
CA SER A 211 -22.29 -2.53 -4.16
C SER A 211 -20.79 -2.41 -3.83
N TRP A 212 -20.16 -1.27 -4.09
CA TRP A 212 -18.73 -1.08 -3.80
C TRP A 212 -18.47 -0.74 -2.33
N SER A 213 -17.27 -1.07 -1.89
CA SER A 213 -16.70 -0.62 -0.62
C SER A 213 -15.60 0.41 -0.87
N MET A 214 -15.51 1.44 -0.02
CA MET A 214 -14.44 2.42 -0.11
C MET A 214 -13.66 2.49 1.19
N TYR A 215 -12.35 2.48 1.06
CA TYR A 215 -11.37 2.57 2.13
C TYR A 215 -10.45 3.75 1.83
N LEU A 216 -10.46 4.75 2.70
CA LEU A 216 -9.85 6.04 2.43
C LEU A 216 -8.99 6.46 3.62
N ILE A 217 -7.69 6.71 3.38
CA ILE A 217 -6.81 7.32 4.38
C ILE A 217 -6.69 8.82 4.14
N THR A 218 -6.94 9.63 5.16
CA THR A 218 -6.85 11.09 5.03
C THR A 218 -6.62 11.77 6.38
N ALA A 219 -5.97 12.95 6.35
CA ALA A 219 -5.91 13.88 7.48
C ALA A 219 -7.04 14.92 7.46
N TYR A 220 -7.90 14.93 6.42
CA TYR A 220 -9.00 15.88 6.31
C TYR A 220 -10.15 15.50 7.25
N GLU A 221 -10.35 16.29 8.30
CA GLU A 221 -11.30 15.95 9.38
C GLU A 221 -12.76 15.99 8.91
N ASP A 222 -13.11 16.83 7.94
CA ASP A 222 -14.46 16.95 7.38
C ASP A 222 -14.76 15.93 6.24
N ALA A 223 -13.92 14.91 6.04
CA ALA A 223 -14.07 13.95 4.95
C ALA A 223 -15.46 13.31 4.89
N GLU A 224 -15.97 12.78 6.02
CA GLU A 224 -17.28 12.13 6.09
C GLU A 224 -18.42 13.09 5.71
N ARG A 225 -18.33 14.36 6.14
CA ARG A 225 -19.31 15.40 5.86
C ARG A 225 -19.46 15.66 4.37
N TYR A 226 -18.31 15.80 3.67
CA TYR A 226 -18.34 16.11 2.23
C TYR A 226 -18.57 14.88 1.35
N ILE A 227 -18.13 13.69 1.77
CA ILE A 227 -18.51 12.42 1.14
C ILE A 227 -20.02 12.17 1.24
N GLY A 228 -20.68 12.77 2.26
CA GLY A 228 -22.13 12.66 2.45
C GLY A 228 -22.57 11.31 3.04
N ARG A 229 -21.64 10.57 3.63
CA ARG A 229 -21.89 9.31 4.34
C ARG A 229 -20.95 9.20 5.54
N LYS A 230 -21.49 8.75 6.68
CA LYS A 230 -20.68 8.38 7.85
C LYS A 230 -20.00 7.04 7.58
N ALA A 231 -18.73 6.92 7.95
CA ALA A 231 -18.00 5.68 7.83
C ALA A 231 -18.52 4.62 8.80
N ASP A 232 -18.55 3.37 8.37
CA ASP A 232 -18.94 2.23 9.22
C ASP A 232 -17.89 1.97 10.30
N LYS A 233 -16.61 2.24 9.97
CA LYS A 233 -15.48 2.19 10.91
C LYS A 233 -14.45 3.26 10.54
N ASN A 234 -13.72 3.75 11.54
CA ASN A 234 -12.50 4.52 11.31
C ASN A 234 -11.38 4.04 12.24
N ARG A 235 -10.14 4.23 11.80
CA ARG A 235 -8.94 3.94 12.60
C ARG A 235 -8.01 5.14 12.55
N LYS A 236 -7.56 5.61 13.70
CA LYS A 236 -6.51 6.62 13.79
C LYS A 236 -5.16 5.97 13.46
N ILE A 237 -4.48 6.51 12.47
CA ILE A 237 -3.20 6.01 11.96
C ILE A 237 -2.24 7.20 11.79
N TYR A 238 -0.95 6.95 11.91
CA TYR A 238 0.07 7.96 11.62
C TYR A 238 0.77 7.61 10.31
N ASN A 239 0.71 8.53 9.34
CA ASN A 239 1.51 8.49 8.13
C ASN A 239 2.73 9.39 8.34
N GLY A 240 3.87 8.79 8.68
CA GLY A 240 5.01 9.55 9.20
C GLY A 240 4.64 10.25 10.52
N MET A 241 4.79 11.59 10.54
CA MET A 241 4.42 12.42 11.68
C MET A 241 2.97 12.91 11.63
N MET A 242 2.28 12.71 10.52
CA MET A 242 0.93 13.21 10.30
C MET A 242 -0.12 12.26 10.86
N LYS A 243 -1.00 12.82 11.68
CA LYS A 243 -2.19 12.12 12.17
C LYS A 243 -3.21 12.01 11.04
N THR A 244 -3.58 10.81 10.67
CA THR A 244 -4.58 10.49 9.65
C THR A 244 -5.65 9.56 10.21
N TYR A 245 -6.74 9.41 9.47
CA TYR A 245 -7.81 8.47 9.76
C TYR A 245 -8.03 7.57 8.54
N TYR A 246 -8.19 6.28 8.79
CA TYR A 246 -8.56 5.30 7.79
C TYR A 246 -10.06 5.03 7.91
N TYR A 247 -10.83 5.69 7.06
CA TYR A 247 -12.28 5.55 6.98
C TYR A 247 -12.65 4.33 6.14
N GLN A 248 -13.62 3.56 6.60
CA GLN A 248 -14.12 2.35 5.96
C GLN A 248 -15.61 2.50 5.68
N PHE A 249 -15.98 2.62 4.41
CA PHE A 249 -17.35 2.68 3.92
C PHE A 249 -17.67 1.34 3.26
N MET A 250 -18.36 0.46 3.99
CA MET A 250 -18.58 -0.91 3.57
C MET A 250 -19.78 -1.00 2.62
N GLY A 251 -19.60 -1.70 1.51
CA GLY A 251 -20.65 -2.17 0.64
C GLY A 251 -21.20 -3.54 1.08
N PRO A 252 -22.29 -4.01 0.46
CA PRO A 252 -22.83 -5.32 0.75
C PRO A 252 -21.87 -6.44 0.33
N LYS A 253 -21.97 -7.58 1.00
CA LYS A 253 -21.26 -8.79 0.58
C LYS A 253 -21.87 -9.36 -0.68
N PRO A 254 -21.08 -9.92 -1.62
CA PRO A 254 -21.63 -10.64 -2.75
C PRO A 254 -22.49 -11.82 -2.27
N PRO A 255 -23.53 -12.20 -3.03
CA PRO A 255 -24.31 -13.38 -2.71
C PRO A 255 -23.39 -14.61 -2.66
N ARG A 256 -23.63 -15.52 -1.70
CA ARG A 256 -22.92 -16.79 -1.67
C ARG A 256 -23.24 -17.56 -2.95
N ARG A 257 -22.22 -18.03 -3.67
CA ARG A 257 -22.43 -19.03 -4.75
C ARG A 257 -23.12 -20.23 -4.11
N LYS A 258 -24.28 -20.61 -4.64
CA LYS A 258 -24.89 -21.88 -4.27
C LYS A 258 -23.94 -22.98 -4.78
N THR A 259 -23.39 -23.78 -3.87
CA THR A 259 -22.70 -25.04 -4.18
C THR A 259 -23.76 -25.98 -4.75
N GLY A 260 -23.94 -26.01 -6.07
CA GLY A 260 -25.02 -26.81 -6.67
C GLY A 260 -25.07 -26.88 -8.18
N ASP A 261 -24.30 -26.06 -8.90
CA ASP A 261 -24.20 -26.23 -10.37
C ASP A 261 -22.92 -27.00 -10.69
N GLN A 262 -22.95 -28.32 -10.47
CA GLN A 262 -22.16 -29.25 -11.28
C GLN A 262 -22.68 -29.10 -12.70
N VAL A 263 -21.88 -28.44 -13.55
CA VAL A 263 -22.10 -28.47 -14.99
C VAL A 263 -21.82 -29.92 -15.40
N GLU A 264 -22.87 -30.67 -15.65
CA GLU A 264 -22.80 -31.90 -16.44
C GLU A 264 -22.31 -31.57 -17.86
N ALA A 265 -21.33 -32.39 -18.29
CA ALA A 265 -20.78 -32.63 -19.62
C ALA A 265 -19.85 -31.60 -20.22
#